data_2498ebdd2b2c856df6d595332e32f656
#
_entry.id   2498ebdd2b2c856df6d595332e32f656
#
_cell.length_a   1.000
_cell.length_b   1.000
_cell.length_c   1.000
_cell.angle_alpha   90.00
_cell.angle_beta   90.00
_cell.angle_gamma   90.00
#
_symmetry.space_group_name_H-M   'P 1'
#
loop_
_entity.id
_entity.type
_entity.pdbx_description
1 polymer ?
#
loop_
_entity_poly.entity_id
_entity_poly.type
_entity_poly.pdbx_seq_one_letter_code
_entity_poly.pdbx_strand_id
1 'polypeptide(L)'
;MSEAARPEKTKTERRLEKSVELNASPEQIWSALTDPKQLVQWFPLVARVTPGLGGKFFLSWGPDYEGEGEIISWEPGKRFGWKEPLGTIEFIIEARGGKTILRLVQSAFLSGEDWENEWFESTSYGWGFMLLSLHWMLERHPGADRQIRWPRQKTSLSREEAYARVFSAGAIFEIDARSLAAGTTYSLRTTTGESWSGTVEFAKPLRGICLSIRQLNDALLWFTIEGTPGKIDAQIWLSAWGVEESRLDAIHDKLAIRLRETLA
;
A
#
# COMPACT_ATOMS: atom_id res chain seq x y z
N MET A 1 -31.31 40.76 0.29
CA MET A 1 -31.10 39.50 1.02
C MET A 1 -29.62 39.24 1.01
N SER A 2 -28.96 39.45 2.14
CA SER A 2 -27.48 39.29 2.25
C SER A 2 -27.16 37.79 2.36
N GLU A 3 -26.38 37.31 1.40
CA GLU A 3 -25.85 35.96 1.41
C GLU A 3 -24.81 35.88 2.54
N ALA A 4 -25.14 35.16 3.59
CA ALA A 4 -24.24 34.98 4.72
C ALA A 4 -23.01 34.19 4.22
N ALA A 5 -21.84 34.82 4.22
CA ALA A 5 -20.56 34.18 3.92
C ALA A 5 -20.40 32.95 4.84
N ARG A 6 -20.24 31.76 4.23
CA ARG A 6 -19.86 30.57 4.98
C ARG A 6 -18.53 30.86 5.71
N PRO A 7 -18.41 30.51 6.98
CA PRO A 7 -17.16 30.68 7.69
C PRO A 7 -16.08 29.86 6.99
N GLU A 8 -14.99 30.53 6.63
CA GLU A 8 -13.80 29.93 6.04
C GLU A 8 -13.26 28.92 7.05
N LYS A 9 -13.30 27.62 6.72
CA LYS A 9 -12.75 26.57 7.58
C LYS A 9 -11.25 26.78 7.66
N THR A 10 -10.72 27.02 8.85
CA THR A 10 -9.28 27.15 9.09
C THR A 10 -8.60 25.84 8.68
N LYS A 11 -7.81 25.88 7.60
CA LYS A 11 -7.04 24.73 7.16
C LYS A 11 -5.90 24.45 8.14
N THR A 12 -5.87 23.25 8.70
CA THR A 12 -4.82 22.80 9.61
C THR A 12 -3.90 21.84 8.86
N GLU A 13 -2.61 22.09 8.91
CA GLU A 13 -1.61 21.15 8.37
C GLU A 13 -1.55 19.91 9.26
N ARG A 14 -1.58 18.75 8.62
CA ARG A 14 -1.44 17.44 9.26
C ARG A 14 -0.16 16.76 8.82
N ARG A 15 0.38 15.96 9.69
CA ARG A 15 1.57 15.15 9.47
C ARG A 15 1.24 13.69 9.65
N LEU A 16 1.66 12.86 8.72
CA LEU A 16 1.54 11.42 8.82
C LEU A 16 2.86 10.86 9.34
N GLU A 17 2.81 10.07 10.40
CA GLU A 17 3.96 9.39 10.95
C GLU A 17 3.66 7.89 11.10
N LYS A 18 4.62 7.05 10.68
CA LYS A 18 4.59 5.61 10.88
C LYS A 18 5.98 5.11 11.24
N SER A 19 6.04 3.99 11.93
CA SER A 19 7.30 3.33 12.22
C SER A 19 7.16 1.82 12.10
N VAL A 20 8.25 1.17 11.74
CA VAL A 20 8.38 -0.28 11.71
C VAL A 20 9.73 -0.67 12.31
N GLU A 21 9.74 -1.73 13.12
CA GLU A 21 10.95 -2.36 13.63
C GLU A 21 11.35 -3.49 12.68
N LEU A 22 12.61 -3.52 12.26
CA LEU A 22 13.13 -4.43 11.26
C LEU A 22 14.38 -5.16 11.78
N ASN A 23 14.46 -6.47 11.52
CA ASN A 23 15.67 -7.27 11.76
C ASN A 23 16.64 -7.14 10.58
N ALA A 24 17.03 -5.90 10.26
CA ALA A 24 17.94 -5.57 9.18
C ALA A 24 18.89 -4.47 9.64
N SER A 25 20.09 -4.43 9.07
CA SER A 25 21.04 -3.38 9.40
C SER A 25 20.63 -2.02 8.80
N PRO A 26 21.10 -0.89 9.35
CA PRO A 26 20.87 0.43 8.75
C PRO A 26 21.30 0.51 7.28
N GLU A 27 22.37 -0.18 6.89
CA GLU A 27 22.89 -0.23 5.51
C GLU A 27 21.93 -1.00 4.59
N GLN A 28 21.34 -2.11 5.04
CA GLN A 28 20.34 -2.87 4.28
C GLN A 28 19.08 -2.03 4.06
N ILE A 29 18.62 -1.33 5.11
CA ILE A 29 17.46 -0.43 4.99
C ILE A 29 17.78 0.75 4.08
N TRP A 30 18.97 1.34 4.22
CA TRP A 30 19.42 2.41 3.32
C TRP A 30 19.39 1.97 1.85
N SER A 31 19.94 0.80 1.56
CA SER A 31 19.89 0.22 0.21
C SER A 31 18.45 0.02 -0.27
N ALA A 32 17.57 -0.51 0.57
CA ALA A 32 16.16 -0.71 0.24
C ALA A 32 15.41 0.60 -0.07
N LEU A 33 15.85 1.73 0.49
CA LEU A 33 15.25 3.06 0.28
C LEU A 33 15.84 3.81 -0.91
N THR A 34 17.07 3.51 -1.34
CA THR A 34 17.82 4.38 -2.29
C THR A 34 18.30 3.67 -3.55
N ASP A 35 18.42 2.35 -3.54
CA ASP A 35 18.74 1.56 -4.74
C ASP A 35 17.46 1.28 -5.53
N PRO A 36 17.33 1.74 -6.79
CA PRO A 36 16.16 1.45 -7.62
C PRO A 36 15.80 -0.03 -7.74
N LYS A 37 16.79 -0.92 -7.74
CA LYS A 37 16.56 -2.37 -7.80
C LYS A 37 15.95 -2.92 -6.53
N GLN A 38 16.29 -2.34 -5.38
CA GLN A 38 15.71 -2.70 -4.08
C GLN A 38 14.35 -2.03 -3.87
N LEU A 39 14.18 -0.78 -4.29
CA LEU A 39 12.92 -0.05 -4.19
C LEU A 39 11.77 -0.80 -4.87
N VAL A 40 11.97 -1.36 -6.06
CA VAL A 40 10.93 -2.10 -6.77
C VAL A 40 10.56 -3.42 -6.11
N GLN A 41 11.35 -3.90 -5.15
CA GLN A 41 11.05 -5.13 -4.42
C GLN A 41 10.02 -4.96 -3.31
N TRP A 42 9.66 -3.71 -2.95
CA TRP A 42 8.70 -3.46 -1.89
C TRP A 42 7.76 -2.28 -2.13
N PHE A 43 8.16 -1.27 -2.91
CA PHE A 43 7.46 0.00 -3.02
C PHE A 43 6.82 0.19 -4.42
N PRO A 44 7.44 0.84 -5.45
CA PRO A 44 6.77 1.05 -6.75
C PRO A 44 6.96 -0.14 -7.69
N LEU A 45 6.40 -0.02 -8.90
CA LEU A 45 6.70 -0.91 -10.01
C LEU A 45 7.98 -0.50 -10.75
N VAL A 46 8.21 0.81 -10.83
CA VAL A 46 9.42 1.39 -11.46
C VAL A 46 9.98 2.47 -10.55
N ALA A 47 11.29 2.48 -10.38
CA ALA A 47 12.01 3.52 -9.66
C ALA A 47 13.24 3.99 -10.45
N ARG A 48 13.54 5.27 -10.37
CA ARG A 48 14.80 5.87 -10.83
C ARG A 48 15.28 6.84 -9.76
N VAL A 49 16.55 6.74 -9.40
CA VAL A 49 17.16 7.57 -8.37
C VAL A 49 18.48 8.13 -8.90
N THR A 50 18.62 9.45 -8.86
CA THR A 50 19.91 10.13 -9.00
C THR A 50 20.45 10.37 -7.60
N PRO A 51 21.49 9.65 -7.15
CA PRO A 51 21.96 9.73 -5.77
C PRO A 51 22.44 11.12 -5.36
N GLY A 52 22.20 11.48 -4.12
CA GLY A 52 22.70 12.71 -3.50
C GLY A 52 21.64 13.80 -3.33
N LEU A 53 21.97 14.80 -2.52
CA LEU A 53 21.15 15.98 -2.29
C LEU A 53 20.92 16.73 -3.62
N GLY A 54 19.68 17.15 -3.90
CA GLY A 54 19.28 17.77 -5.18
C GLY A 54 19.09 16.78 -6.32
N GLY A 55 19.35 15.48 -6.10
CA GLY A 55 19.11 14.43 -7.08
C GLY A 55 17.63 14.21 -7.38
N LYS A 56 17.32 13.57 -8.51
CA LYS A 56 15.95 13.23 -8.91
C LYS A 56 15.52 11.90 -8.33
N PHE A 57 14.25 11.82 -7.90
CA PHE A 57 13.61 10.62 -7.39
C PHE A 57 12.30 10.42 -8.15
N PHE A 58 12.23 9.37 -8.97
CA PHE A 58 11.06 9.05 -9.79
C PHE A 58 10.49 7.71 -9.36
N LEU A 59 9.18 7.66 -9.19
CA LEU A 59 8.40 6.47 -8.86
C LEU A 59 7.23 6.33 -9.83
N SER A 60 6.91 5.07 -10.20
CA SER A 60 5.73 4.77 -11.02
C SER A 60 5.04 3.50 -10.54
N TRP A 61 3.72 3.56 -10.45
CA TRP A 61 2.81 2.42 -10.27
C TRP A 61 1.97 2.17 -11.54
N GLY A 62 2.44 2.66 -12.68
CA GLY A 62 1.79 2.64 -13.97
C GLY A 62 1.45 4.04 -14.48
N PRO A 63 0.95 4.18 -15.73
CA PRO A 63 0.83 5.48 -16.40
C PRO A 63 -0.01 6.53 -15.68
N ASP A 64 -0.98 6.10 -14.89
CA ASP A 64 -1.88 7.00 -14.15
C ASP A 64 -1.33 7.42 -12.77
N TYR A 65 -0.20 6.83 -12.35
CA TYR A 65 0.35 6.96 -11.00
C TYR A 65 1.88 7.10 -11.06
N GLU A 66 2.33 8.22 -11.58
CA GLU A 66 3.75 8.56 -11.66
C GLU A 66 4.05 9.83 -10.90
N GLY A 67 5.19 9.88 -10.25
CA GLY A 67 5.67 11.03 -9.51
C GLY A 67 7.17 11.24 -9.65
N GLU A 68 7.57 12.49 -9.78
CA GLU A 68 8.97 12.91 -9.72
C GLU A 68 9.15 13.90 -8.58
N GLY A 69 10.22 13.71 -7.80
CA GLY A 69 10.62 14.59 -6.73
C GLY A 69 12.09 14.91 -6.75
N GLU A 70 12.47 15.84 -5.89
CA GLU A 70 13.86 16.21 -5.63
C GLU A 70 14.29 15.68 -4.27
N ILE A 71 15.48 15.09 -4.21
CA ILE A 71 16.04 14.59 -2.94
C ILE A 71 16.47 15.78 -2.08
N ILE A 72 15.84 15.91 -0.92
CA ILE A 72 16.08 17.01 0.05
C ILE A 72 16.85 16.55 1.30
N SER A 73 17.01 15.24 1.49
CA SER A 73 17.76 14.65 2.59
C SER A 73 18.48 13.39 2.10
N TRP A 74 19.81 13.35 2.29
CA TRP A 74 20.67 12.24 1.86
C TRP A 74 21.80 12.03 2.87
N GLU A 75 21.51 11.28 3.93
CA GLU A 75 22.47 10.91 4.97
C GLU A 75 22.58 9.38 5.03
N PRO A 76 23.62 8.77 4.40
CA PRO A 76 23.74 7.32 4.31
C PRO A 76 23.57 6.59 5.64
N GLY A 77 22.67 5.61 5.67
CA GLY A 77 22.33 4.82 6.86
C GLY A 77 21.55 5.56 7.95
N LYS A 78 21.15 6.81 7.74
CA LYS A 78 20.46 7.62 8.77
C LYS A 78 19.18 8.29 8.29
N ARG A 79 19.24 8.98 7.14
CA ARG A 79 18.10 9.80 6.71
C ARG A 79 18.04 9.91 5.18
N PHE A 80 16.87 9.66 4.63
CA PHE A 80 16.56 9.83 3.22
C PHE A 80 15.20 10.52 3.05
N GLY A 81 15.13 11.50 2.18
CA GLY A 81 13.86 12.18 1.92
C GLY A 81 13.84 12.92 0.60
N TRP A 82 12.62 13.09 0.07
CA TRP A 82 12.38 13.84 -1.15
C TRP A 82 11.17 14.75 -1.01
N LYS A 83 11.13 15.77 -1.84
CA LYS A 83 10.02 16.69 -1.98
C LYS A 83 9.33 16.44 -3.32
N GLU A 84 8.03 16.38 -3.29
CA GLU A 84 7.14 16.32 -4.45
C GLU A 84 6.13 17.48 -4.39
N PRO A 85 5.33 17.74 -5.45
CA PRO A 85 4.37 18.86 -5.46
C PRO A 85 3.39 18.87 -4.28
N LEU A 86 3.06 17.71 -3.74
CA LEU A 86 2.08 17.53 -2.66
C LEU A 86 2.71 17.41 -1.27
N GLY A 87 4.02 17.62 -1.13
CA GLY A 87 4.66 17.62 0.18
C GLY A 87 6.04 16.96 0.22
N THR A 88 6.47 16.58 1.41
CA THR A 88 7.74 15.93 1.65
C THR A 88 7.53 14.56 2.27
N ILE A 89 8.34 13.60 1.84
CA ILE A 89 8.43 12.27 2.46
C ILE A 89 9.84 12.10 2.99
N GLU A 90 9.97 11.67 4.23
CA GLU A 90 11.25 11.47 4.89
C GLU A 90 11.28 10.15 5.65
N PHE A 91 12.36 9.39 5.49
CA PHE A 91 12.69 8.20 6.24
C PHE A 91 13.84 8.47 7.20
N ILE A 92 13.68 8.07 8.44
CA ILE A 92 14.69 8.18 9.50
C ILE A 92 15.02 6.77 9.97
N ILE A 93 16.29 6.41 9.97
CA ILE A 93 16.82 5.08 10.29
C ILE A 93 17.53 5.17 11.64
N GLU A 94 17.06 4.42 12.62
CA GLU A 94 17.60 4.44 13.98
C GLU A 94 17.99 3.03 14.44
N ALA A 95 19.29 2.74 14.62
CA ALA A 95 19.73 1.48 15.19
C ALA A 95 19.35 1.42 16.69
N ARG A 96 18.71 0.32 17.13
CA ARG A 96 18.27 0.16 18.52
C ARG A 96 18.30 -1.31 18.94
N GLY A 97 19.20 -1.65 19.88
CA GLY A 97 19.18 -2.99 20.52
C GLY A 97 19.32 -4.18 19.59
N GLY A 98 20.15 -4.07 18.53
CA GLY A 98 20.36 -5.14 17.54
C GLY A 98 19.32 -5.16 16.43
N LYS A 99 18.33 -4.29 16.46
CA LYS A 99 17.31 -4.07 15.42
C LYS A 99 17.43 -2.65 14.87
N THR A 100 16.70 -2.34 13.83
CA THR A 100 16.60 -1.00 13.27
C THR A 100 15.13 -0.55 13.23
N ILE A 101 14.88 0.65 13.74
CA ILE A 101 13.60 1.33 13.60
C ILE A 101 13.68 2.21 12.38
N LEU A 102 12.77 1.99 11.44
CA LEU A 102 12.52 2.88 10.31
C LEU A 102 11.29 3.73 10.62
N ARG A 103 11.46 5.03 10.65
CA ARG A 103 10.37 5.99 10.81
C ARG A 103 10.14 6.71 9.49
N LEU A 104 8.89 6.72 9.05
CA LEU A 104 8.37 7.49 7.93
C LEU A 104 7.68 8.74 8.46
N VAL A 105 7.97 9.86 7.85
CA VAL A 105 7.26 11.13 8.06
C VAL A 105 6.85 11.70 6.71
N GLN A 106 5.56 11.95 6.53
CA GLN A 106 5.03 12.67 5.36
C GLN A 106 4.28 13.91 5.81
N SER A 107 4.60 15.06 5.23
CA SER A 107 4.04 16.38 5.58
C SER A 107 3.19 16.95 4.44
N ALA A 108 2.62 18.15 4.71
CA ALA A 108 1.81 18.94 3.81
C ALA A 108 0.41 18.37 3.50
N PHE A 109 -0.12 17.49 4.36
CA PHE A 109 -1.55 17.20 4.32
C PHE A 109 -2.33 18.37 4.92
N LEU A 110 -3.35 18.83 4.21
CA LEU A 110 -4.27 19.83 4.71
C LEU A 110 -5.53 19.14 5.26
N SER A 111 -6.27 19.81 6.12
CA SER A 111 -7.57 19.36 6.58
C SER A 111 -8.60 20.46 6.34
N GLY A 112 -9.77 20.08 5.87
CA GLY A 112 -10.87 21.03 5.64
C GLY A 112 -11.86 20.54 4.60
N GLU A 113 -11.38 19.95 3.53
CA GLU A 113 -12.19 19.37 2.47
C GLU A 113 -12.24 17.84 2.58
N ASP A 114 -13.32 17.24 2.10
CA ASP A 114 -13.50 15.78 2.18
C ASP A 114 -12.42 15.03 1.38
N TRP A 115 -12.00 15.56 0.23
CA TRP A 115 -10.96 14.95 -0.57
C TRP A 115 -9.57 15.01 0.10
N GLU A 116 -9.28 16.06 0.89
CA GLU A 116 -8.03 16.18 1.67
C GLU A 116 -7.99 15.14 2.79
N ASN A 117 -9.12 14.91 3.43
CA ASN A 117 -9.27 13.86 4.45
C ASN A 117 -9.13 12.47 3.82
N GLU A 118 -9.79 12.24 2.68
CA GLU A 118 -9.68 10.98 1.95
C GLU A 118 -8.24 10.71 1.50
N TRP A 119 -7.55 11.72 0.98
CA TRP A 119 -6.16 11.59 0.56
C TRP A 119 -5.24 11.22 1.74
N PHE A 120 -5.40 11.87 2.89
CA PHE A 120 -4.66 11.53 4.11
C PHE A 120 -4.90 10.09 4.56
N GLU A 121 -6.16 9.67 4.61
CA GLU A 121 -6.55 8.33 5.04
C GLU A 121 -6.05 7.25 4.07
N SER A 122 -6.20 7.44 2.75
CA SER A 122 -5.70 6.53 1.72
C SER A 122 -4.19 6.42 1.76
N THR A 123 -3.48 7.55 1.86
CA THR A 123 -2.02 7.58 1.95
C THR A 123 -1.54 6.86 3.22
N SER A 124 -2.19 7.12 4.36
CA SER A 124 -1.86 6.44 5.61
C SER A 124 -2.07 4.93 5.52
N TYR A 125 -3.16 4.49 4.88
CA TYR A 125 -3.46 3.08 4.68
C TYR A 125 -2.45 2.43 3.72
N GLY A 126 -2.14 3.10 2.62
CA GLY A 126 -1.13 2.66 1.64
C GLY A 126 0.27 2.51 2.25
N TRP A 127 0.72 3.47 3.06
CA TRP A 127 2.00 3.35 3.76
C TRP A 127 2.05 2.18 4.74
N GLY A 128 0.91 1.81 5.33
CA GLY A 128 0.82 0.58 6.15
C GLY A 128 1.19 -0.66 5.35
N PHE A 129 0.65 -0.80 4.14
CA PHE A 129 0.97 -1.90 3.25
C PHE A 129 2.42 -1.85 2.73
N MET A 130 2.91 -0.67 2.35
CA MET A 130 4.27 -0.52 1.82
C MET A 130 5.34 -0.86 2.87
N LEU A 131 5.18 -0.40 4.11
CA LEU A 131 6.10 -0.75 5.19
C LEU A 131 6.03 -2.24 5.57
N LEU A 132 4.85 -2.86 5.47
CA LEU A 132 4.72 -4.31 5.61
C LEU A 132 5.44 -5.05 4.47
N SER A 133 5.32 -4.58 3.22
CA SER A 133 6.03 -5.14 2.06
C SER A 133 7.55 -5.03 2.22
N LEU A 134 8.05 -3.93 2.77
CA LEU A 134 9.48 -3.77 3.10
C LEU A 134 9.93 -4.81 4.15
N HIS A 135 9.15 -4.98 5.21
CA HIS A 135 9.42 -6.00 6.22
C HIS A 135 9.45 -7.42 5.60
N TRP A 136 8.47 -7.75 4.73
CA TRP A 136 8.42 -9.03 4.01
C TRP A 136 9.65 -9.24 3.12
N MET A 137 10.03 -8.25 2.32
CA MET A 137 11.21 -8.31 1.47
C MET A 137 12.49 -8.57 2.28
N LEU A 138 12.68 -7.83 3.37
CA LEU A 138 13.92 -7.91 4.16
C LEU A 138 14.03 -9.19 5.00
N GLU A 139 12.93 -9.65 5.59
CA GLU A 139 12.97 -10.71 6.60
C GLU A 139 12.48 -12.06 6.11
N ARG A 140 11.56 -12.10 5.15
CA ARG A 140 11.00 -13.36 4.64
C ARG A 140 11.50 -13.76 3.26
N HIS A 141 11.84 -12.77 2.43
CA HIS A 141 12.22 -13.00 1.03
C HIS A 141 13.53 -12.29 0.65
N PRO A 142 14.60 -12.36 1.47
CA PRO A 142 15.83 -11.65 1.18
C PRO A 142 16.43 -12.10 -0.15
N GLY A 143 16.63 -11.13 -1.07
CA GLY A 143 17.21 -11.37 -2.38
C GLY A 143 16.26 -12.00 -3.43
N ALA A 144 15.01 -12.24 -3.10
CA ALA A 144 14.03 -12.74 -4.06
C ALA A 144 13.36 -11.59 -4.81
N ASP A 145 13.15 -11.76 -6.11
CA ASP A 145 12.46 -10.78 -6.93
C ASP A 145 10.95 -10.81 -6.68
N ARG A 146 10.40 -9.61 -6.48
CA ARG A 146 8.95 -9.42 -6.30
C ARG A 146 8.23 -9.48 -7.64
N GLN A 147 7.19 -10.27 -7.69
CA GLN A 147 6.20 -10.28 -8.77
C GLN A 147 4.90 -9.67 -8.26
N ILE A 148 4.28 -8.81 -9.08
CA ILE A 148 3.04 -8.13 -8.72
C ILE A 148 1.94 -8.50 -9.73
N ARG A 149 0.73 -8.75 -9.19
CA ARG A 149 -0.50 -8.80 -9.96
C ARG A 149 -1.50 -7.84 -9.31
N TRP A 150 -2.10 -6.98 -10.12
CA TRP A 150 -2.90 -5.88 -9.62
C TRP A 150 -4.23 -5.73 -10.38
N PRO A 151 -5.18 -6.69 -10.23
CA PRO A 151 -6.51 -6.53 -10.78
C PRO A 151 -7.25 -5.37 -10.11
N ARG A 152 -7.92 -4.57 -10.94
CA ARG A 152 -8.61 -3.34 -10.52
C ARG A 152 -9.95 -3.23 -11.22
N GLN A 153 -10.94 -2.65 -10.52
CA GLN A 153 -12.24 -2.33 -11.08
C GLN A 153 -12.75 -1.00 -10.56
N LYS A 154 -12.91 -0.04 -11.47
CA LYS A 154 -13.58 1.24 -11.17
C LYS A 154 -15.09 1.03 -11.14
N THR A 155 -15.78 1.73 -10.24
CA THR A 155 -17.23 1.71 -10.11
C THR A 155 -17.78 3.07 -9.68
N SER A 156 -19.06 3.33 -10.00
CA SER A 156 -19.81 4.50 -9.53
C SER A 156 -20.52 4.27 -8.20
N LEU A 157 -20.44 3.06 -7.63
CA LEU A 157 -20.99 2.75 -6.31
C LEU A 157 -20.37 3.65 -5.23
N SER A 158 -21.07 3.80 -4.14
CA SER A 158 -20.47 4.36 -2.92
C SER A 158 -19.39 3.40 -2.37
N ARG A 159 -18.51 3.92 -1.50
CA ARG A 159 -17.50 3.09 -0.83
C ARG A 159 -18.15 1.96 -0.01
N GLU A 160 -19.22 2.30 0.71
CA GLU A 160 -19.99 1.39 1.54
C GLU A 160 -20.60 0.25 0.70
N GLU A 161 -21.20 0.58 -0.44
CA GLU A 161 -21.80 -0.40 -1.34
C GLU A 161 -20.72 -1.28 -2.00
N ALA A 162 -19.64 -0.68 -2.51
CA ALA A 162 -18.53 -1.42 -3.08
C ALA A 162 -17.91 -2.37 -2.05
N TYR A 163 -17.63 -1.87 -0.83
CA TYR A 163 -17.11 -2.67 0.27
C TYR A 163 -18.08 -3.80 0.66
N ALA A 164 -19.37 -3.50 0.80
CA ALA A 164 -20.38 -4.50 1.14
C ALA A 164 -20.46 -5.60 0.08
N ARG A 165 -20.39 -5.26 -1.22
CA ARG A 165 -20.42 -6.24 -2.30
C ARG A 165 -19.19 -7.13 -2.32
N VAL A 166 -17.98 -6.54 -2.37
CA VAL A 166 -16.74 -7.31 -2.60
C VAL A 166 -16.27 -8.13 -1.40
N PHE A 167 -16.64 -7.73 -0.18
CA PHE A 167 -16.27 -8.44 1.05
C PHE A 167 -17.36 -9.38 1.58
N SER A 168 -18.56 -9.41 0.97
CA SER A 168 -19.60 -10.37 1.35
C SER A 168 -19.24 -11.82 0.96
N ALA A 169 -19.84 -12.78 1.64
CA ALA A 169 -19.72 -14.18 1.32
C ALA A 169 -20.16 -14.46 -0.14
N GLY A 170 -19.38 -15.25 -0.87
CA GLY A 170 -19.63 -15.60 -2.26
C GLY A 170 -19.18 -14.55 -3.28
N ALA A 171 -18.62 -13.40 -2.85
CA ALA A 171 -17.99 -12.41 -3.74
C ALA A 171 -16.61 -12.89 -4.20
N ILE A 172 -15.53 -12.46 -3.55
CA ILE A 172 -14.16 -12.90 -3.81
C ILE A 172 -13.83 -14.14 -2.99
N PHE A 173 -14.33 -14.22 -1.77
CA PHE A 173 -14.15 -15.33 -0.84
C PHE A 173 -15.50 -16.04 -0.60
N GLU A 174 -15.46 -17.34 -0.30
CA GLU A 174 -16.68 -18.09 0.05
C GLU A 174 -17.27 -17.63 1.39
N ILE A 175 -16.44 -17.05 2.27
CA ILE A 175 -16.84 -16.49 3.56
C ILE A 175 -17.08 -14.97 3.47
N ASP A 176 -17.76 -14.42 4.48
CA ASP A 176 -17.83 -12.97 4.67
C ASP A 176 -16.48 -12.45 5.22
N ALA A 177 -15.71 -11.81 4.34
CA ALA A 177 -14.37 -11.33 4.70
C ALA A 177 -14.40 -10.13 5.67
N ARG A 178 -15.56 -9.51 5.90
CA ARG A 178 -15.73 -8.45 6.92
C ARG A 178 -15.61 -8.98 8.35
N SER A 179 -15.72 -10.30 8.52
CA SER A 179 -15.51 -10.98 9.81
C SER A 179 -14.05 -11.25 10.15
N LEU A 180 -13.12 -11.06 9.19
CA LEU A 180 -11.69 -11.29 9.40
C LEU A 180 -11.09 -10.17 10.26
N ALA A 181 -10.45 -10.53 11.36
CA ALA A 181 -9.85 -9.60 12.31
C ALA A 181 -8.32 -9.55 12.17
N ALA A 182 -7.75 -8.35 12.21
CA ALA A 182 -6.30 -8.16 12.18
C ALA A 182 -5.57 -8.98 13.27
N GLY A 183 -4.43 -9.56 12.93
CA GLY A 183 -3.61 -10.38 13.82
C GLY A 183 -4.11 -11.81 14.00
N THR A 184 -5.24 -12.21 13.41
CA THR A 184 -5.76 -13.58 13.49
C THR A 184 -5.29 -14.44 12.32
N THR A 185 -5.15 -15.74 12.54
CA THR A 185 -4.96 -16.71 11.46
C THR A 185 -6.28 -16.98 10.75
N TYR A 186 -6.20 -17.27 9.46
CA TYR A 186 -7.37 -17.63 8.66
C TYR A 186 -7.11 -18.88 7.82
N SER A 187 -8.19 -19.55 7.42
CA SER A 187 -8.24 -20.56 6.37
C SER A 187 -9.56 -20.37 5.63
N LEU A 188 -9.49 -20.15 4.32
CA LEU A 188 -10.66 -19.85 3.49
C LEU A 188 -10.50 -20.42 2.08
N ARG A 189 -11.61 -20.47 1.36
CA ARG A 189 -11.64 -20.70 -0.09
C ARG A 189 -12.05 -19.42 -0.80
N THR A 190 -11.41 -19.20 -1.95
CA THR A 190 -11.86 -18.17 -2.88
C THR A 190 -12.96 -18.72 -3.76
N THR A 191 -13.83 -17.86 -4.25
CA THR A 191 -14.86 -18.24 -5.24
C THR A 191 -14.27 -18.66 -6.60
N THR A 192 -12.94 -18.44 -6.76
CA THR A 192 -12.17 -18.87 -7.95
C THR A 192 -11.49 -20.23 -7.78
N GLY A 193 -11.75 -20.92 -6.64
CA GLY A 193 -11.31 -22.29 -6.37
C GLY A 193 -9.98 -22.45 -5.65
N GLU A 194 -9.31 -21.34 -5.29
CA GLU A 194 -8.08 -21.40 -4.48
C GLU A 194 -8.41 -21.65 -2.99
N SER A 195 -7.55 -22.40 -2.29
CA SER A 195 -7.61 -22.54 -0.84
C SER A 195 -6.42 -21.82 -0.24
N TRP A 196 -6.70 -20.80 0.58
CA TRP A 196 -5.68 -19.96 1.19
C TRP A 196 -5.73 -20.01 2.70
N SER A 197 -4.55 -19.96 3.31
CA SER A 197 -4.38 -19.82 4.76
C SER A 197 -3.20 -18.92 5.07
N GLY A 198 -3.25 -18.25 6.20
CA GLY A 198 -2.19 -17.33 6.63
C GLY A 198 -2.65 -16.49 7.81
N THR A 199 -2.22 -15.24 7.82
CA THR A 199 -2.57 -14.25 8.83
C THR A 199 -3.28 -13.07 8.17
N VAL A 200 -4.26 -12.51 8.86
CA VAL A 200 -4.83 -11.21 8.54
C VAL A 200 -3.86 -10.16 9.09
N GLU A 201 -3.02 -9.62 8.23
CA GLU A 201 -1.94 -8.71 8.64
C GLU A 201 -2.51 -7.39 9.15
N PHE A 202 -3.51 -6.86 8.46
CA PHE A 202 -4.35 -5.77 8.94
C PHE A 202 -5.72 -5.77 8.26
N ALA A 203 -6.69 -5.14 8.91
CA ALA A 203 -8.04 -4.92 8.40
C ALA A 203 -8.54 -3.54 8.82
N LYS A 204 -9.19 -2.82 7.92
CA LYS A 204 -9.81 -1.52 8.17
C LYS A 204 -11.20 -1.52 7.54
N PRO A 205 -12.28 -1.42 8.33
CA PRO A 205 -13.63 -1.33 7.80
C PRO A 205 -13.76 -0.23 6.74
N LEU A 206 -14.53 -0.49 5.69
CA LEU A 206 -14.75 0.36 4.52
C LEU A 206 -13.49 0.66 3.68
N ARG A 207 -12.32 0.15 4.08
CA ARG A 207 -11.07 0.29 3.31
C ARG A 207 -10.59 -1.02 2.72
N GLY A 208 -10.51 -2.08 3.52
CA GLY A 208 -10.07 -3.38 3.03
C GLY A 208 -9.28 -4.21 4.04
N ILE A 209 -8.60 -5.22 3.52
CA ILE A 209 -7.80 -6.17 4.30
C ILE A 209 -6.45 -6.44 3.63
N CYS A 210 -5.47 -6.84 4.42
CA CYS A 210 -4.22 -7.42 3.94
C CYS A 210 -4.07 -8.82 4.54
N LEU A 211 -3.79 -9.79 3.67
CA LEU A 211 -3.61 -11.18 4.01
C LEU A 211 -2.23 -11.65 3.61
N SER A 212 -1.52 -12.41 4.45
CA SER A 212 -0.42 -13.26 4.00
C SER A 212 -0.96 -14.61 3.52
N ILE A 213 -0.40 -15.18 2.44
CA ILE A 213 -0.89 -16.42 1.83
C ILE A 213 0.21 -17.47 1.80
N ARG A 214 0.14 -18.45 2.70
CA ARG A 214 1.15 -19.52 2.82
C ARG A 214 1.32 -20.35 1.54
N GLN A 215 0.22 -20.63 0.83
CA GLN A 215 0.22 -21.44 -0.40
C GLN A 215 0.89 -20.73 -1.58
N LEU A 216 1.18 -19.44 -1.45
CA LEU A 216 1.91 -18.61 -2.40
C LEU A 216 3.24 -18.12 -1.81
N ASN A 217 3.91 -18.97 -1.05
CA ASN A 217 5.19 -18.66 -0.42
C ASN A 217 5.12 -17.37 0.43
N ASP A 218 4.13 -17.28 1.32
CA ASP A 218 3.85 -16.11 2.14
C ASP A 218 3.64 -14.80 1.35
N ALA A 219 3.07 -14.88 0.15
CA ALA A 219 2.68 -13.69 -0.63
C ALA A 219 1.76 -12.78 0.18
N LEU A 220 1.81 -11.48 -0.08
CA LEU A 220 0.89 -10.48 0.48
C LEU A 220 -0.20 -10.15 -0.53
N LEU A 221 -1.45 -10.29 -0.11
CA LEU A 221 -2.61 -9.81 -0.84
C LEU A 221 -3.23 -8.65 -0.08
N TRP A 222 -3.20 -7.46 -0.68
CA TRP A 222 -3.87 -6.27 -0.16
C TRP A 222 -5.09 -5.97 -1.01
N PHE A 223 -6.26 -6.17 -0.44
CA PHE A 223 -7.53 -5.84 -1.06
C PHE A 223 -8.04 -4.52 -0.47
N THR A 224 -8.21 -3.49 -1.30
CA THR A 224 -8.55 -2.14 -0.88
C THR A 224 -9.63 -1.50 -1.75
N ILE A 225 -10.41 -0.61 -1.13
CA ILE A 225 -11.41 0.25 -1.76
C ILE A 225 -10.95 1.70 -1.61
N GLU A 226 -10.52 2.30 -2.70
CA GLU A 226 -9.96 3.64 -2.75
C GLU A 226 -10.84 4.60 -3.56
N GLY A 227 -10.58 5.88 -3.45
CA GLY A 227 -11.22 6.92 -4.26
C GLY A 227 -12.26 7.75 -3.50
N THR A 228 -12.88 8.67 -4.21
CA THR A 228 -13.92 9.58 -3.71
C THR A 228 -15.31 9.15 -4.19
N PRO A 229 -16.41 9.64 -3.59
CA PRO A 229 -17.76 9.31 -4.04
C PRO A 229 -17.94 9.47 -5.56
N GLY A 230 -18.49 8.45 -6.21
CA GLY A 230 -18.68 8.37 -7.65
C GLY A 230 -17.43 8.01 -8.48
N LYS A 231 -16.27 7.83 -7.84
CA LYS A 231 -14.99 7.42 -8.46
C LYS A 231 -14.26 6.44 -7.56
N ILE A 232 -14.91 5.34 -7.23
CA ILE A 232 -14.35 4.29 -6.41
C ILE A 232 -13.54 3.32 -7.28
N ASP A 233 -12.39 2.90 -6.78
CA ASP A 233 -11.51 1.90 -7.38
C ASP A 233 -11.29 0.77 -6.38
N ALA A 234 -11.83 -0.39 -6.66
CA ALA A 234 -11.56 -1.61 -5.90
C ALA A 234 -10.32 -2.29 -6.48
N GLN A 235 -9.36 -2.60 -5.64
CA GLN A 235 -8.04 -3.04 -6.05
C GLN A 235 -7.59 -4.25 -5.24
N ILE A 236 -7.01 -5.24 -5.92
CA ILE A 236 -6.36 -6.38 -5.27
C ILE A 236 -4.88 -6.35 -5.66
N TRP A 237 -4.03 -5.95 -4.74
CA TRP A 237 -2.59 -5.92 -4.93
C TRP A 237 -1.98 -7.20 -4.37
N LEU A 238 -1.55 -8.10 -5.26
CA LEU A 238 -0.87 -9.33 -4.89
C LEU A 238 0.65 -9.16 -5.12
N SER A 239 1.42 -9.14 -4.04
CA SER A 239 2.89 -9.19 -4.06
C SER A 239 3.32 -10.60 -3.71
N ALA A 240 4.08 -11.25 -4.60
CA ALA A 240 4.58 -12.59 -4.42
C ALA A 240 6.07 -12.68 -4.72
N TRP A 241 6.76 -13.61 -4.07
CA TRP A 241 8.19 -13.88 -4.24
C TRP A 241 8.41 -15.38 -4.43
N GLY A 242 9.17 -15.77 -5.44
CA GLY A 242 9.49 -17.17 -5.71
C GLY A 242 8.28 -18.04 -6.05
N VAL A 243 7.23 -17.45 -6.63
CA VAL A 243 6.04 -18.16 -7.12
C VAL A 243 6.09 -18.21 -8.64
N GLU A 244 5.66 -19.32 -9.23
CA GLU A 244 5.60 -19.48 -10.70
C GLU A 244 4.70 -18.40 -11.33
N GLU A 245 5.22 -17.72 -12.35
CA GLU A 245 4.55 -16.59 -13.01
C GLU A 245 3.19 -16.98 -13.59
N SER A 246 3.12 -18.14 -14.26
CA SER A 246 1.88 -18.68 -14.84
C SER A 246 0.78 -18.92 -13.80
N ARG A 247 1.17 -19.30 -12.57
CA ARG A 247 0.23 -19.46 -11.46
C ARG A 247 -0.32 -18.11 -11.00
N LEU A 248 0.55 -17.10 -10.91
CA LEU A 248 0.12 -15.74 -10.54
C LEU A 248 -0.80 -15.13 -11.62
N ASP A 249 -0.51 -15.36 -12.91
CA ASP A 249 -1.35 -14.92 -14.02
C ASP A 249 -2.73 -15.55 -13.95
N ALA A 250 -2.81 -16.87 -13.74
CA ALA A 250 -4.08 -17.56 -13.60
C ALA A 250 -4.91 -17.05 -12.40
N ILE A 251 -4.28 -16.73 -11.29
CA ILE A 251 -4.95 -16.12 -10.12
C ILE A 251 -5.43 -14.70 -10.46
N HIS A 252 -4.57 -13.89 -11.09
CA HIS A 252 -4.90 -12.52 -11.52
C HIS A 252 -6.15 -12.50 -12.39
N ASP A 253 -6.17 -13.32 -13.46
CA ASP A 253 -7.26 -13.32 -14.44
C ASP A 253 -8.60 -13.70 -13.79
N LYS A 254 -8.59 -14.73 -12.95
CA LYS A 254 -9.77 -15.14 -12.20
C LYS A 254 -10.26 -14.05 -11.24
N LEU A 255 -9.36 -13.42 -10.48
CA LEU A 255 -9.70 -12.33 -9.56
C LEU A 255 -10.21 -11.09 -10.30
N ALA A 256 -9.61 -10.75 -11.45
CA ALA A 256 -10.04 -9.62 -12.28
C ALA A 256 -11.46 -9.82 -12.81
N ILE A 257 -11.78 -11.02 -13.32
CA ILE A 257 -13.13 -11.38 -13.77
C ILE A 257 -14.11 -11.27 -12.62
N ARG A 258 -13.78 -11.87 -11.48
CA ARG A 258 -14.65 -11.95 -10.32
C ARG A 258 -14.92 -10.57 -9.71
N LEU A 259 -13.88 -9.70 -9.65
CA LEU A 259 -14.01 -8.34 -9.16
C LEU A 259 -14.97 -7.51 -10.05
N ARG A 260 -14.85 -7.67 -11.37
CA ARG A 260 -15.74 -7.02 -12.35
C ARG A 260 -17.19 -7.47 -12.18
N GLU A 261 -17.44 -8.78 -12.11
CA GLU A 261 -18.79 -9.33 -11.92
C GLU A 261 -19.45 -8.85 -10.63
N THR A 262 -18.65 -8.74 -9.55
CA THR A 262 -19.15 -8.31 -8.23
C THR A 262 -19.55 -6.84 -8.20
N LEU A 263 -18.88 -5.99 -8.99
CA LEU A 263 -19.08 -4.53 -9.00
C LEU A 263 -19.91 -4.02 -10.20
N ALA A 264 -20.37 -4.91 -11.04
CA ALA A 264 -21.26 -4.59 -12.16
C ALA A 264 -22.64 -4.04 -11.72
#